data_6981423b0db72e350cd7a175caf7e562
#
_entry.id   6981423b0db72e350cd7a175caf7e562
#
_cell.length_a   1.000
_cell.length_b   1.000
_cell.length_c   1.000
_cell.angle_alpha   90.00
_cell.angle_beta   90.00
_cell.angle_gamma   90.00
#
_symmetry.space_group_name_H-M   'P 1'
#
loop_
_entity.id
_entity.type
_entity.pdbx_description
1 polymer ?
#
loop_
_entity_poly.entity_id
_entity_poly.type
_entity_poly.pdbx_seq_one_letter_code
_entity_poly.pdbx_strand_id
1 'polypeptide(L)'
;MGKVIKIQINEKKGAKPVVVETCTATAKVGIAGDRHVAMDKRDVCIYRKELLDWMEKQEIQGLCFPRHKENLLVEGFEDGEFLPGKRLVGEEVVLEISDFPKHCMPEECEFAKAGLRCLLREEYQMASIIKSGEIRTWEELTLR
;
A
#
# COMPACT_ATOMS: atom_id res chain seq x y z
N MET A 1 4.02 15.24 -5.57
CA MET A 1 5.15 14.77 -4.77
C MET A 1 4.71 14.45 -3.36
N GLY A 2 5.15 13.33 -2.83
CA GLY A 2 4.80 12.92 -1.48
C GLY A 2 6.00 12.32 -0.75
N LYS A 3 5.76 11.69 0.38
CA LYS A 3 6.84 11.09 1.16
C LYS A 3 6.38 9.85 1.91
N VAL A 4 7.35 9.01 2.26
CA VAL A 4 7.15 7.84 3.12
C VAL A 4 7.10 8.31 4.57
N ILE A 5 6.03 8.02 5.28
CA ILE A 5 5.90 8.41 6.69
C ILE A 5 6.01 7.25 7.66
N LYS A 6 5.88 6.03 7.19
CA LYS A 6 6.06 4.84 8.02
C LYS A 6 6.42 3.65 7.13
N ILE A 7 7.33 2.82 7.60
CA ILE A 7 7.70 1.56 6.96
C ILE A 7 7.46 0.45 7.96
N GLN A 8 6.78 -0.61 7.55
CA GLN A 8 6.60 -1.78 8.41
C GLN A 8 6.77 -3.08 7.64
N ILE A 9 7.21 -4.10 8.35
CA ILE A 9 7.46 -5.42 7.82
C ILE A 9 6.50 -6.39 8.46
N ASN A 10 5.83 -7.19 7.64
CA ASN A 10 4.91 -8.24 8.09
C ASN A 10 5.65 -9.58 8.00
N GLU A 11 6.32 -9.98 9.08
CA GLU A 11 7.19 -11.15 9.09
C GLU A 11 6.46 -12.46 8.82
N LYS A 12 5.25 -12.61 9.40
CA LYS A 12 4.42 -13.78 9.17
C LYS A 12 2.94 -13.45 9.36
N LYS A 13 2.09 -14.29 8.78
CA LYS A 13 0.64 -14.12 8.88
C LYS A 13 0.17 -14.15 10.33
N GLY A 14 -0.63 -13.15 10.72
CA GLY A 14 -1.18 -13.04 12.06
C GLY A 14 -0.25 -12.39 13.08
N ALA A 15 1.02 -12.15 12.74
CA ALA A 15 1.94 -11.44 13.61
C ALA A 15 1.72 -9.93 13.50
N LYS A 16 2.10 -9.20 14.57
CA LYS A 16 2.06 -7.74 14.52
C LYS A 16 3.14 -7.23 13.56
N PRO A 17 2.84 -6.19 12.77
CA PRO A 17 3.85 -5.57 11.92
C PRO A 17 4.98 -4.99 12.75
N VAL A 18 6.20 -5.05 12.21
CA VAL A 18 7.38 -4.46 12.83
C VAL A 18 7.69 -3.16 12.12
N VAL A 19 7.67 -2.04 12.85
CA VAL A 19 8.00 -0.72 12.30
C VAL A 19 9.50 -0.57 12.23
N VAL A 20 10.01 -0.15 11.07
CA VAL A 20 11.43 0.05 10.83
C VAL A 20 11.66 1.42 10.20
N GLU A 21 12.88 1.95 10.32
CA GLU A 21 13.21 3.25 9.71
C GLU A 21 13.61 3.10 8.24
N THR A 22 14.21 1.96 7.89
CA THR A 22 14.64 1.68 6.53
C THR A 22 14.29 0.25 6.16
N CYS A 23 14.14 -0.01 4.87
CA CYS A 23 13.99 -1.35 4.36
C CYS A 23 14.72 -1.50 3.03
N THR A 24 15.03 -2.74 2.68
CA THR A 24 15.64 -3.06 1.39
C THR A 24 14.60 -3.67 0.47
N ALA A 25 14.38 -3.04 -0.66
CA ALA A 25 13.45 -3.50 -1.69
C ALA A 25 14.25 -4.13 -2.84
N THR A 26 13.93 -5.37 -3.18
CA THR A 26 14.63 -6.09 -4.25
C THR A 26 13.65 -6.50 -5.33
N ALA A 27 13.91 -6.08 -6.56
CA ALA A 27 13.07 -6.43 -7.72
C ALA A 27 12.93 -7.95 -7.83
N LYS A 28 11.69 -8.40 -8.09
CA LYS A 28 11.31 -9.81 -8.22
C LYS A 28 11.40 -10.62 -6.92
N VAL A 29 11.77 -9.99 -5.82
CA VAL A 29 11.87 -10.65 -4.51
C VAL A 29 10.88 -10.01 -3.52
N GLY A 30 10.98 -8.71 -3.28
CA GLY A 30 10.12 -8.00 -2.34
C GLY A 30 10.92 -7.23 -1.30
N ILE A 31 10.27 -6.92 -0.18
CA ILE A 31 10.88 -6.23 0.96
C ILE A 31 11.57 -7.26 1.85
N ALA A 32 12.83 -7.02 2.18
CA ALA A 32 13.60 -7.93 3.03
C ALA A 32 12.89 -8.13 4.39
N GLY A 33 12.72 -9.38 4.77
CA GLY A 33 12.06 -9.74 6.04
C GLY A 33 10.55 -9.84 5.97
N ASP A 34 9.93 -9.40 4.90
CA ASP A 34 8.49 -9.48 4.73
C ASP A 34 8.07 -10.87 4.24
N ARG A 35 6.84 -11.27 4.58
CA ARG A 35 6.32 -12.58 4.18
C ARG A 35 5.94 -12.68 2.70
N HIS A 36 5.73 -11.54 2.05
CA HIS A 36 5.40 -11.50 0.61
C HIS A 36 6.70 -11.52 -0.20
N VAL A 37 7.17 -12.71 -0.53
CA VAL A 37 8.42 -12.92 -1.25
C VAL A 37 8.12 -13.52 -2.61
N ALA A 38 8.72 -12.93 -3.67
CA ALA A 38 8.57 -13.40 -5.05
C ALA A 38 7.12 -13.55 -5.51
N MET A 39 6.25 -12.69 -5.04
CA MET A 39 4.83 -12.69 -5.40
C MET A 39 4.59 -11.69 -6.52
N ASP A 40 4.25 -12.18 -7.70
CA ASP A 40 4.01 -11.34 -8.87
C ASP A 40 2.98 -10.25 -8.59
N LYS A 41 3.31 -9.00 -8.97
CA LYS A 41 2.43 -7.83 -8.85
C LYS A 41 2.10 -7.40 -7.42
N ARG A 42 2.68 -8.02 -6.41
CA ARG A 42 2.41 -7.69 -5.00
C ARG A 42 3.65 -7.74 -4.12
N ASP A 43 4.75 -7.21 -4.66
CA ASP A 43 6.02 -7.15 -3.91
C ASP A 43 5.93 -6.23 -2.71
N VAL A 44 5.16 -5.15 -2.83
CA VAL A 44 5.02 -4.10 -1.81
C VAL A 44 3.56 -3.68 -1.70
N CYS A 45 3.08 -3.54 -0.48
CA CYS A 45 1.77 -2.98 -0.21
C CYS A 45 1.94 -1.53 0.25
N ILE A 46 1.27 -0.60 -0.43
CA ILE A 46 1.42 0.84 -0.20
C ILE A 46 0.03 1.45 0.05
N TYR A 47 -0.12 2.12 1.19
CA TYR A 47 -1.34 2.87 1.50
C TYR A 47 -1.02 4.34 1.62
N ARG A 48 -1.95 5.19 1.15
CA ARG A 48 -1.88 6.62 1.40
C ARG A 48 -2.48 6.91 2.77
N LYS A 49 -1.84 7.80 3.51
CA LYS A 49 -2.38 8.22 4.81
C LYS A 49 -3.77 8.84 4.65
N GLU A 50 -3.97 9.60 3.58
CA GLU A 50 -5.26 10.23 3.27
C GLU A 50 -6.37 9.18 3.13
N LEU A 51 -6.05 8.02 2.56
CA LEU A 51 -7.00 6.92 2.45
C LEU A 51 -7.34 6.32 3.82
N LEU A 52 -6.33 6.11 4.67
CA LEU A 52 -6.56 5.61 6.04
C LEU A 52 -7.38 6.60 6.85
N ASP A 53 -7.10 7.89 6.71
CA ASP A 53 -7.87 8.94 7.40
C ASP A 53 -9.33 8.93 6.91
N TRP A 54 -9.55 8.76 5.62
CA TRP A 54 -10.90 8.65 5.07
C TRP A 54 -11.65 7.46 5.66
N MET A 55 -11.01 6.29 5.74
CA MET A 55 -11.62 5.08 6.31
C MET A 55 -12.00 5.30 7.78
N GLU A 56 -11.14 5.94 8.55
CA GLU A 56 -11.38 6.19 9.97
C GLU A 56 -12.57 7.12 10.21
N LYS A 57 -12.80 8.06 9.30
CA LYS A 57 -13.89 9.04 9.42
C LYS A 57 -15.27 8.50 9.05
N GLN A 58 -15.35 7.31 8.47
CA GLN A 58 -16.64 6.76 8.06
C GLN A 58 -17.42 6.23 9.26
N GLU A 59 -18.71 6.57 9.34
CA GLU A 59 -19.59 6.08 10.41
C GLU A 59 -19.81 4.59 10.31
N ILE A 60 -19.96 4.08 9.07
CA ILE A 60 -20.06 2.65 8.79
C ILE A 60 -18.68 2.19 8.34
N GLN A 61 -18.14 1.17 9.01
CA GLN A 61 -16.82 0.65 8.67
C GLN A 61 -16.92 -0.49 7.66
N GLY A 62 -16.09 -0.44 6.64
CA GLY A 62 -16.02 -1.51 5.65
C GLY A 62 -15.33 -2.74 6.22
N LEU A 63 -15.66 -3.89 5.66
CA LEU A 63 -15.08 -5.18 6.08
C LEU A 63 -13.56 -5.18 6.03
N CYS A 64 -12.97 -4.55 5.01
CA CYS A 64 -11.54 -4.54 4.79
C CYS A 64 -10.80 -3.41 5.51
N PHE A 65 -11.51 -2.41 6.05
CA PHE A 65 -10.90 -1.22 6.64
C PHE A 65 -9.87 -1.56 7.74
N PRO A 66 -10.16 -2.45 8.69
CA PRO A 66 -9.17 -2.79 9.73
C PRO A 66 -8.14 -3.83 9.29
N ARG A 67 -8.23 -4.34 8.06
CA ARG A 67 -7.39 -5.45 7.59
C ARG A 67 -6.18 -5.01 6.76
N HIS A 68 -5.88 -3.72 6.71
CA HIS A 68 -4.73 -3.23 5.95
C HIS A 68 -3.41 -3.67 6.59
N LYS A 69 -2.47 -4.09 5.75
CA LYS A 69 -1.15 -4.60 6.15
C LYS A 69 -0.08 -3.97 5.27
N GLU A 70 -0.05 -2.65 5.21
CA GLU A 70 0.88 -1.94 4.36
C GLU A 70 2.33 -2.13 4.79
N ASN A 71 3.23 -2.13 3.80
CA ASN A 71 4.65 -2.02 4.03
C ASN A 71 5.04 -0.54 4.11
N LEU A 72 4.49 0.26 3.21
CA LEU A 72 4.76 1.70 3.15
C LEU A 72 3.46 2.48 3.39
N LEU A 73 3.53 3.41 4.32
CA LEU A 73 2.49 4.43 4.48
C LEU A 73 3.08 5.72 3.93
N VAL A 74 2.39 6.30 2.95
CA VAL A 74 2.84 7.50 2.26
C VAL A 74 1.82 8.62 2.40
N GLU A 75 2.25 9.87 2.25
CA GLU A 75 1.34 11.01 2.25
C GLU A 75 1.71 12.00 1.15
N GLY A 76 0.78 12.89 0.82
CA GLY A 76 0.98 13.93 -0.18
C GLY A 76 0.47 13.56 -1.57
N PHE A 77 -0.29 12.49 -1.70
CA PHE A 77 -0.91 12.08 -2.96
C PHE A 77 -2.42 12.18 -2.87
N GLU A 78 -3.04 12.54 -3.98
CA GLU A 78 -4.48 12.75 -4.06
C GLU A 78 -5.24 11.46 -4.37
N ASP A 79 -6.54 11.48 -4.09
CA ASP A 79 -7.44 10.37 -4.44
C ASP A 79 -7.39 10.13 -5.95
N GLY A 80 -7.34 8.86 -6.34
CA GLY A 80 -7.36 8.46 -7.74
C GLY A 80 -6.02 8.52 -8.47
N GLU A 81 -4.94 8.93 -7.79
CA GLU A 81 -3.61 8.95 -8.42
C GLU A 81 -2.94 7.57 -8.46
N PHE A 82 -3.27 6.67 -7.51
CA PHE A 82 -2.67 5.34 -7.46
C PHE A 82 -3.39 4.37 -8.41
N LEU A 83 -3.02 4.45 -9.67
CA LEU A 83 -3.57 3.62 -10.74
C LEU A 83 -2.48 2.72 -11.35
N PRO A 84 -2.86 1.55 -11.89
CA PRO A 84 -1.87 0.65 -12.49
C PRO A 84 -1.03 1.33 -13.55
N GLY A 85 0.28 1.08 -13.51
CA GLY A 85 1.25 1.67 -14.41
C GLY A 85 1.90 2.95 -13.92
N LYS A 86 1.32 3.60 -12.92
CA LYS A 86 1.94 4.77 -12.29
C LYS A 86 3.13 4.32 -11.46
N ARG A 87 4.17 5.12 -11.44
CA ARG A 87 5.41 4.80 -10.74
C ARG A 87 5.72 5.78 -9.64
N LEU A 88 6.13 5.24 -8.50
CA LEU A 88 6.65 6.01 -7.38
C LEU A 88 8.16 5.94 -7.43
N VAL A 89 8.79 7.08 -7.63
CA VAL A 89 10.25 7.18 -7.79
C VAL A 89 10.85 7.77 -6.53
N GLY A 90 11.67 7.00 -5.84
CA GLY A 90 12.44 7.43 -4.67
C GLY A 90 13.88 7.73 -5.05
N GLU A 91 14.76 7.87 -4.06
CA GLU A 91 16.19 8.12 -4.29
C GLU A 91 16.87 6.94 -4.98
N GLU A 92 16.53 5.72 -4.58
CA GLU A 92 17.15 4.50 -5.11
C GLU A 92 16.15 3.60 -5.81
N VAL A 93 14.90 3.59 -5.37
CA VAL A 93 13.89 2.64 -5.84
C VAL A 93 12.94 3.23 -6.87
N VAL A 94 12.39 2.35 -7.69
CA VAL A 94 11.23 2.65 -8.52
C VAL A 94 10.20 1.56 -8.25
N LEU A 95 9.00 1.97 -7.84
CA LEU A 95 7.88 1.08 -7.57
C LEU A 95 6.78 1.38 -8.58
N GLU A 96 6.19 0.35 -9.15
CA GLU A 96 5.09 0.53 -10.11
C GLU A 96 3.80 -0.03 -9.53
N ILE A 97 2.77 0.81 -9.48
CA ILE A 97 1.44 0.39 -9.03
C ILE A 97 0.96 -0.70 -9.98
N SER A 98 0.55 -1.84 -9.41
CA SER A 98 0.13 -2.99 -10.18
C SER A 98 -1.39 -3.10 -10.26
N ASP A 99 -1.86 -3.87 -11.24
CA ASP A 99 -3.27 -4.17 -11.42
C ASP A 99 -3.71 -5.42 -10.65
N PHE A 100 -3.04 -5.70 -9.54
CA PHE A 100 -3.34 -6.87 -8.72
C PHE A 100 -4.83 -6.90 -8.35
N PRO A 101 -5.53 -8.02 -8.60
CA PRO A 101 -6.98 -8.09 -8.39
C PRO A 101 -7.36 -7.86 -6.93
N LYS A 102 -8.43 -7.11 -6.73
CA LYS A 102 -8.98 -6.86 -5.40
C LYS A 102 -10.10 -7.86 -5.11
N HIS A 103 -10.09 -8.38 -3.91
CA HIS A 103 -11.18 -9.22 -3.42
C HIS A 103 -12.12 -8.38 -2.59
N CYS A 104 -13.26 -8.02 -3.18
CA CYS A 104 -14.32 -7.34 -2.47
C CYS A 104 -15.47 -8.32 -2.22
N MET A 105 -15.94 -8.37 -1.00
CA MET A 105 -17.08 -9.21 -0.61
C MET A 105 -18.24 -8.30 -0.20
N PRO A 106 -18.95 -7.68 -1.18
CA PRO A 106 -19.97 -6.68 -0.87
C PRO A 106 -21.15 -7.27 -0.07
N GLU A 107 -21.41 -8.55 -0.20
CA GLU A 107 -22.49 -9.22 0.53
C GLU A 107 -22.21 -9.32 2.03
N GLU A 108 -20.94 -9.24 2.44
CA GLU A 108 -20.52 -9.31 3.83
C GLU A 108 -20.06 -7.97 4.38
N CYS A 109 -20.09 -6.92 3.57
CA CYS A 109 -19.56 -5.62 3.93
C CYS A 109 -20.71 -4.64 4.20
N GLU A 110 -20.83 -4.16 5.42
CA GLU A 110 -21.87 -3.19 5.80
C GLU A 110 -21.78 -1.89 5.02
N PHE A 111 -20.54 -1.46 4.69
CA PHE A 111 -20.31 -0.25 3.89
C PHE A 111 -20.89 -0.41 2.48
N ALA A 112 -20.63 -1.55 1.85
CA ALA A 112 -21.14 -1.84 0.51
C ALA A 112 -22.67 -2.02 0.53
N LYS A 113 -23.22 -2.67 1.56
CA LYS A 113 -24.67 -2.86 1.71
C LYS A 113 -25.39 -1.52 1.84
N ALA A 114 -24.73 -0.52 2.41
CA ALA A 114 -25.29 0.83 2.53
C ALA A 114 -25.22 1.63 1.23
N GLY A 115 -24.64 1.07 0.17
CA GLY A 115 -24.53 1.74 -1.14
C GLY A 115 -23.51 2.86 -1.17
N LEU A 116 -22.57 2.87 -0.25
CA LEU A 116 -21.57 3.93 -0.16
C LEU A 116 -20.39 3.68 -1.09
N ARG A 117 -19.82 4.78 -1.61
CA ARG A 117 -18.64 4.73 -2.47
C ARG A 117 -17.41 4.39 -1.66
N CYS A 118 -16.72 3.32 -1.99
CA CYS A 118 -15.53 2.87 -1.27
C CYS A 118 -14.25 3.29 -1.99
N LEU A 119 -13.49 4.23 -1.42
CA LEU A 119 -12.23 4.69 -1.99
C LEU A 119 -11.16 3.59 -1.97
N LEU A 120 -11.20 2.70 -0.97
CA LEU A 120 -10.28 1.57 -0.90
C LEU A 120 -10.44 0.66 -2.13
N ARG A 121 -11.67 0.53 -2.63
CA ARG A 121 -11.97 -0.28 -3.81
C ARG A 121 -11.52 0.40 -5.10
N GLU A 122 -11.49 1.72 -5.13
CA GLU A 122 -11.15 2.50 -6.33
C GLU A 122 -9.65 2.69 -6.51
N GLU A 123 -8.86 2.56 -5.45
CA GLU A 123 -7.42 2.73 -5.50
C GLU A 123 -6.70 1.38 -5.51
N TYR A 124 -5.44 1.40 -5.93
CA TYR A 124 -4.60 0.20 -5.98
C TYR A 124 -3.50 0.32 -4.94
N GLN A 125 -3.35 -0.70 -4.12
CA GLN A 125 -2.42 -0.69 -2.98
C GLN A 125 -1.21 -1.59 -3.19
N MET A 126 -1.20 -2.41 -4.22
CA MET A 126 -0.07 -3.29 -4.49
C MET A 126 0.85 -2.70 -5.54
N ALA A 127 2.13 -2.95 -5.40
CA ALA A 127 3.13 -2.47 -6.34
C ALA A 127 4.21 -3.52 -6.57
N SER A 128 4.83 -3.44 -7.75
CA SER A 128 6.00 -4.23 -8.10
C SER A 128 7.24 -3.36 -7.94
N ILE A 129 8.33 -3.95 -7.50
CA ILE A 129 9.61 -3.26 -7.41
C ILE A 129 10.28 -3.34 -8.79
N ILE A 130 10.40 -2.21 -9.46
CA ILE A 130 11.01 -2.12 -10.80
C ILE A 130 12.52 -1.94 -10.68
N LYS A 131 12.95 -1.10 -9.75
CA LYS A 131 14.36 -0.87 -9.48
C LYS A 131 14.61 -1.09 -7.99
N SER A 132 15.57 -1.96 -7.67
CA SER A 132 15.95 -2.30 -6.31
C SER A 132 16.69 -1.16 -5.62
N GLY A 133 16.58 -1.09 -4.30
CA GLY A 133 17.29 -0.12 -3.49
C GLY A 133 16.72 -0.06 -2.08
N GLU A 134 17.27 0.86 -1.28
CA GLU A 134 16.74 1.12 0.05
C GLU A 134 15.65 2.16 0.01
N ILE A 135 14.70 2.03 0.93
CA ILE A 135 13.64 3.00 1.19
C ILE A 135 13.79 3.46 2.62
N ARG A 136 13.72 4.77 2.85
CA ARG A 136 13.86 5.36 4.19
C ARG A 136 12.60 6.12 4.57
N THR A 137 12.28 6.09 5.86
CA THR A 137 11.21 6.93 6.40
C THR A 137 11.55 8.40 6.13
N TRP A 138 10.55 9.18 5.73
CA TRP A 138 10.63 10.59 5.32
C TRP A 138 11.26 10.82 3.94
N GLU A 139 11.58 9.75 3.22
CA GLU A 139 12.05 9.87 1.84
C GLU A 139 10.96 10.45 0.94
N GLU A 140 11.33 11.36 0.05
CA GLU A 140 10.40 11.91 -0.92
C GLU A 140 10.18 10.92 -2.06
N LEU A 141 8.94 10.83 -2.51
CA LEU A 141 8.54 10.02 -3.66
C LEU A 141 7.87 10.91 -4.69
N THR A 142 8.24 10.71 -5.95
CA THR A 142 7.61 11.41 -7.07
C THR A 142 6.75 10.41 -7.82
N LEU A 143 5.51 10.79 -8.10
CA LEU A 143 4.58 9.97 -8.89
C LEU A 143 4.71 10.35 -10.37
N ARG A 144 4.92 9.34 -11.21
CA ARG A 144 5.06 9.54 -12.65
C ARG A 144 4.22 8.59 -13.47
#